data_cb475843f0659872640164e90b1ea875
#
_entry.id   cb475843f0659872640164e90b1ea875
#
_cell.length_a   1.000
_cell.length_b   1.000
_cell.length_c   1.000
_cell.angle_alpha   90.00
_cell.angle_beta   90.00
_cell.angle_gamma   90.00
#
_symmetry.space_group_name_H-M   'P 1'
#
loop_
_entity.id
_entity.type
_entity.pdbx_description
1 polymer ?
#
loop_
_entity_poly.entity_id
_entity_poly.type
_entity_poly.pdbx_seq_one_letter_code
_entity_poly.pdbx_strand_id
1 'polypeptide(L)'
;HKLIYSGKSSKDKRALVANSLNQMKINAILISAPENLCWVFNLRGNDVPMTPVAFGYAIIEENGNANLFMKTEKLSNAILIEIKNDKNITLNEPSLLPTILKKFSGKKILFDEETANIALILQAERAYIKPYIQTDPIYLMKAQKNEIELNGIRAAHLRDSTAVIKFIKWFLESDPVNLNEWSAAMRLQSEREKLELYQGASFPTISATERNAAEAHYQLNKNTAKQILDGHLFLFDSGGQFLDGTTDITRVLAVGNPTTEMKFNYTLVLKGHIAIHLAKFPNGTTGQQLDPLAHQFLWSEGLDYDHGTGHGIGSFLSVHE
;
A
#
# COMPACT_ATOMS: atom_id res chain seq x y z
N HIS A 1 -4.66 -13.42 8.41
CA HIS A 1 -4.23 -12.27 9.23
C HIS A 1 -5.07 -12.19 10.51
N LYS A 2 -4.40 -12.20 11.67
CA LYS A 2 -5.08 -12.34 12.95
C LYS A 2 -5.97 -11.14 13.29
N LEU A 3 -7.08 -11.39 13.98
CA LEU A 3 -8.05 -10.36 14.37
C LEU A 3 -7.44 -9.27 15.27
N ILE A 4 -6.42 -9.60 16.08
CA ILE A 4 -5.68 -8.64 16.91
C ILE A 4 -4.98 -7.54 16.10
N TYR A 5 -4.75 -7.76 14.80
CA TYR A 5 -4.15 -6.79 13.87
C TYR A 5 -5.18 -6.21 12.89
N SER A 6 -6.17 -7.00 12.46
CA SER A 6 -7.17 -6.58 11.46
C SER A 6 -8.40 -5.87 12.06
N GLY A 7 -8.65 -6.04 13.35
CA GLY A 7 -9.75 -5.41 14.10
C GLY A 7 -11.17 -5.87 13.72
N LYS A 8 -11.36 -6.36 12.49
CA LYS A 8 -12.64 -6.87 12.00
C LYS A 8 -12.48 -8.25 11.38
N SER A 9 -13.44 -9.14 11.65
CA SER A 9 -13.45 -10.46 11.03
C SER A 9 -13.78 -10.39 9.53
N SER A 10 -13.41 -11.42 8.77
CA SER A 10 -13.81 -11.54 7.35
C SER A 10 -15.35 -11.53 7.22
N LYS A 11 -16.07 -12.12 8.17
CA LYS A 11 -17.53 -12.10 8.21
C LYS A 11 -18.07 -10.66 8.30
N ASP A 12 -17.54 -9.85 9.21
CA ASP A 12 -17.97 -8.45 9.38
C ASP A 12 -17.63 -7.61 8.15
N LYS A 13 -16.46 -7.82 7.56
CA LYS A 13 -16.05 -7.12 6.32
C LYS A 13 -16.94 -7.49 5.14
N ARG A 14 -17.28 -8.77 4.97
CA ARG A 14 -18.25 -9.22 3.94
C ARG A 14 -19.63 -8.63 4.17
N ALA A 15 -20.06 -8.49 5.42
CA ALA A 15 -21.32 -7.83 5.74
C ALA A 15 -21.34 -6.34 5.37
N LEU A 16 -20.22 -5.61 5.54
CA LEU A 16 -20.10 -4.24 5.06
C LEU A 16 -20.22 -4.16 3.53
N VAL A 17 -19.56 -5.06 2.81
CA VAL A 17 -19.67 -5.16 1.35
C VAL A 17 -21.12 -5.45 0.93
N ALA A 18 -21.77 -6.44 1.55
CA ALA A 18 -23.16 -6.79 1.28
C ALA A 18 -24.11 -5.61 1.51
N ASN A 19 -23.92 -4.85 2.59
CA ASN A 19 -24.71 -3.64 2.86
C ASN A 19 -24.56 -2.59 1.75
N SER A 20 -23.33 -2.37 1.27
CA SER A 20 -23.07 -1.46 0.14
C SER A 20 -23.77 -1.93 -1.14
N LEU A 21 -23.68 -3.22 -1.46
CA LEU A 21 -24.34 -3.80 -2.63
C LEU A 21 -25.87 -3.62 -2.56
N ASN A 22 -26.47 -3.84 -1.39
CA ASN A 22 -27.91 -3.63 -1.16
C ASN A 22 -28.33 -2.17 -1.39
N GLN A 23 -27.54 -1.21 -0.89
CA GLN A 23 -27.78 0.23 -1.13
C GLN A 23 -27.73 0.58 -2.61
N MET A 24 -26.80 -0.01 -3.36
CA MET A 24 -26.63 0.18 -4.81
C MET A 24 -27.60 -0.64 -5.66
N LYS A 25 -28.39 -1.55 -5.03
CA LYS A 25 -29.27 -2.51 -5.72
C LYS A 25 -28.51 -3.38 -6.72
N ILE A 26 -27.39 -3.94 -6.26
CA ILE A 26 -26.48 -4.81 -7.00
C ILE A 26 -26.47 -6.18 -6.30
N ASN A 27 -26.56 -7.27 -7.06
CA ASN A 27 -26.68 -8.60 -6.49
C ASN A 27 -25.37 -9.23 -6.01
N ALA A 28 -24.25 -8.82 -6.61
CA ALA A 28 -22.93 -9.29 -6.22
C ALA A 28 -21.82 -8.37 -6.69
N ILE A 29 -20.63 -8.51 -6.13
CA ILE A 29 -19.39 -7.92 -6.61
C ILE A 29 -18.40 -9.02 -6.97
N LEU A 30 -17.67 -8.85 -8.09
CA LEU A 30 -16.48 -9.65 -8.40
C LEU A 30 -15.23 -8.85 -8.01
N ILE A 31 -14.53 -9.31 -6.99
CA ILE A 31 -13.29 -8.73 -6.51
C ILE A 31 -12.12 -9.26 -7.34
N SER A 32 -11.39 -8.37 -8.00
CA SER A 32 -10.21 -8.66 -8.81
C SER A 32 -8.91 -8.04 -8.24
N ALA A 33 -9.01 -6.97 -7.44
CA ALA A 33 -7.88 -6.36 -6.77
C ALA A 33 -7.35 -7.28 -5.65
N PRO A 34 -6.06 -7.70 -5.68
CA PRO A 34 -5.49 -8.57 -4.65
C PRO A 34 -5.54 -7.96 -3.26
N GLU A 35 -5.34 -6.65 -3.13
CA GLU A 35 -5.38 -5.92 -1.86
C GLU A 35 -6.77 -5.97 -1.24
N ASN A 36 -7.81 -5.73 -2.05
CA ASN A 36 -9.20 -5.76 -1.63
C ASN A 36 -9.60 -7.17 -1.20
N LEU A 37 -9.20 -8.18 -2.00
CA LEU A 37 -9.37 -9.59 -1.66
C LEU A 37 -8.75 -9.92 -0.30
N CYS A 38 -7.47 -9.59 -0.14
CA CYS A 38 -6.71 -9.87 1.07
C CYS A 38 -7.26 -9.14 2.29
N TRP A 39 -7.73 -7.89 2.12
CA TRP A 39 -8.36 -7.14 3.19
C TRP A 39 -9.68 -7.78 3.64
N VAL A 40 -10.59 -8.09 2.71
CA VAL A 40 -11.91 -8.65 3.03
C VAL A 40 -11.81 -10.01 3.72
N PHE A 41 -10.94 -10.89 3.23
CA PHE A 41 -10.80 -12.24 3.77
C PHE A 41 -9.76 -12.37 4.88
N ASN A 42 -9.14 -11.27 5.32
CA ASN A 42 -8.04 -11.27 6.28
C ASN A 42 -6.89 -12.21 5.87
N LEU A 43 -6.66 -12.33 4.58
CA LEU A 43 -5.56 -13.10 4.02
C LEU A 43 -4.32 -12.22 3.83
N ARG A 44 -3.16 -12.84 3.95
CA ARG A 44 -1.89 -12.25 3.53
C ARG A 44 -1.07 -13.32 2.83
N GLY A 45 -0.30 -12.92 1.84
CA GLY A 45 0.52 -13.81 1.04
C GLY A 45 1.81 -13.13 0.60
N ASN A 46 2.52 -13.76 -0.32
CA ASN A 46 3.79 -13.29 -0.86
C ASN A 46 3.85 -13.45 -2.38
N ASP A 47 2.71 -13.37 -3.04
CA ASP A 47 2.64 -13.47 -4.51
C ASP A 47 3.20 -12.22 -5.21
N VAL A 48 3.29 -11.09 -4.49
CA VAL A 48 3.92 -9.86 -4.97
C VAL A 48 5.08 -9.51 -4.04
N PRO A 49 6.29 -9.27 -4.57
CA PRO A 49 7.42 -8.84 -3.75
C PRO A 49 7.07 -7.61 -2.91
N MET A 50 7.46 -7.62 -1.63
CA MET A 50 7.28 -6.52 -0.67
C MET A 50 5.83 -6.12 -0.35
N THR A 51 4.86 -6.71 -1.05
CA THR A 51 3.42 -6.47 -0.82
C THR A 51 2.77 -7.75 -0.32
N PRO A 52 2.23 -7.80 0.90
CA PRO A 52 1.75 -9.04 1.52
C PRO A 52 0.37 -9.46 1.01
N VAL A 53 0.24 -9.68 -0.29
CA VAL A 53 -1.00 -10.09 -0.95
C VAL A 53 -0.89 -11.47 -1.57
N ALA A 54 -2.03 -12.11 -1.75
CA ALA A 54 -2.18 -13.37 -2.48
C ALA A 54 -3.13 -13.18 -3.66
N PHE A 55 -2.78 -13.74 -4.82
CA PHE A 55 -3.63 -13.69 -6.01
C PHE A 55 -4.81 -14.65 -5.89
N GLY A 56 -5.97 -14.14 -6.23
CA GLY A 56 -7.23 -14.84 -6.28
C GLY A 56 -8.34 -13.92 -6.76
N TYR A 57 -9.54 -14.45 -6.79
CA TYR A 57 -10.77 -13.70 -7.06
C TYR A 57 -11.80 -14.03 -5.99
N ALA A 58 -12.80 -13.19 -5.82
CA ALA A 58 -13.98 -13.55 -5.04
C ALA A 58 -15.24 -12.97 -5.67
N ILE A 59 -16.36 -13.69 -5.50
CA ILE A 59 -17.68 -13.14 -5.72
C ILE A 59 -18.35 -13.07 -4.35
N ILE A 60 -18.73 -11.86 -3.93
CA ILE A 60 -19.50 -11.65 -2.70
C ILE A 60 -20.91 -11.23 -3.10
N GLU A 61 -21.91 -11.92 -2.55
CA GLU A 61 -23.32 -11.68 -2.81
C GLU A 61 -23.93 -10.66 -1.84
N GLU A 62 -25.06 -10.09 -2.20
CA GLU A 62 -25.85 -9.14 -1.39
C GLU A 62 -26.28 -9.67 -0.02
N ASN A 63 -26.21 -10.98 0.20
CA ASN A 63 -26.47 -11.65 1.48
C ASN A 63 -25.19 -11.92 2.30
N GLY A 64 -24.01 -11.54 1.79
CA GLY A 64 -22.72 -11.75 2.42
C GLY A 64 -22.08 -13.13 2.20
N ASN A 65 -22.74 -14.02 1.44
CA ASN A 65 -22.13 -15.27 1.01
C ASN A 65 -21.01 -14.99 -0.01
N ALA A 66 -19.97 -15.81 -0.01
CA ALA A 66 -18.83 -15.60 -0.86
C ALA A 66 -18.35 -16.89 -1.54
N ASN A 67 -18.02 -16.78 -2.81
CA ASN A 67 -17.21 -17.75 -3.53
C ASN A 67 -15.79 -17.19 -3.61
N LEU A 68 -14.84 -17.81 -2.93
CA LEU A 68 -13.43 -17.48 -2.95
C LEU A 68 -12.72 -18.40 -3.96
N PHE A 69 -12.01 -17.83 -4.92
CA PHE A 69 -11.28 -18.55 -5.98
C PHE A 69 -9.79 -18.40 -5.73
N MET A 70 -9.19 -19.42 -5.17
CA MET A 70 -7.76 -19.44 -4.85
C MET A 70 -7.27 -20.89 -4.89
N LYS A 71 -6.03 -21.09 -5.36
CA LYS A 71 -5.40 -22.40 -5.32
C LYS A 71 -5.26 -22.90 -3.90
N THR A 72 -5.81 -24.06 -3.61
CA THR A 72 -5.81 -24.67 -2.28
C THR A 72 -4.39 -24.86 -1.73
N GLU A 73 -3.42 -25.18 -2.59
CA GLU A 73 -2.01 -25.37 -2.24
C GLU A 73 -1.31 -24.12 -1.67
N LYS A 74 -1.86 -22.92 -1.92
CA LYS A 74 -1.36 -21.65 -1.36
C LYS A 74 -1.83 -21.39 0.07
N LEU A 75 -2.81 -22.11 0.55
CA LEU A 75 -3.44 -21.89 1.84
C LEU A 75 -2.86 -22.83 2.90
N SER A 76 -2.48 -22.28 4.04
CA SER A 76 -2.07 -23.10 5.19
C SER A 76 -3.27 -23.91 5.72
N ASN A 77 -2.97 -25.03 6.39
CA ASN A 77 -4.01 -25.86 7.02
C ASN A 77 -4.90 -25.05 7.98
N ALA A 78 -4.33 -24.09 8.71
CA ALA A 78 -5.08 -23.23 9.63
C ALA A 78 -6.12 -22.39 8.88
N ILE A 79 -5.74 -21.79 7.76
CA ILE A 79 -6.64 -20.99 6.91
C ILE A 79 -7.72 -21.88 6.28
N LEU A 80 -7.36 -23.07 5.81
CA LEU A 80 -8.33 -24.01 5.25
C LEU A 80 -9.40 -24.41 6.28
N ILE A 81 -9.00 -24.62 7.54
CA ILE A 81 -9.91 -24.90 8.63
C ILE A 81 -10.84 -23.71 8.91
N GLU A 82 -10.30 -22.48 8.97
CA GLU A 82 -11.10 -21.27 9.14
C GLU A 82 -12.15 -21.10 8.04
N ILE A 83 -11.73 -21.22 6.78
CA ILE A 83 -12.65 -21.13 5.62
C ILE A 83 -13.72 -22.23 5.70
N LYS A 84 -13.34 -23.47 6.01
CA LYS A 84 -14.27 -24.60 6.11
C LYS A 84 -15.31 -24.42 7.23
N ASN A 85 -14.93 -23.74 8.31
CA ASN A 85 -15.82 -23.47 9.44
C ASN A 85 -16.79 -22.31 9.17
N ASP A 86 -16.49 -21.44 8.21
CA ASP A 86 -17.40 -20.37 7.78
C ASP A 86 -18.32 -20.88 6.66
N LYS A 87 -19.55 -21.28 7.05
CA LYS A 87 -20.54 -21.84 6.12
C LYS A 87 -20.95 -20.87 4.98
N ASN A 88 -20.58 -19.60 5.09
CA ASN A 88 -20.88 -18.57 4.10
C ASN A 88 -19.74 -18.35 3.11
N ILE A 89 -18.64 -19.12 3.21
CA ILE A 89 -17.55 -19.11 2.23
C ILE A 89 -17.44 -20.46 1.53
N THR A 90 -17.47 -20.44 0.21
CA THR A 90 -17.14 -21.61 -0.61
C THR A 90 -15.78 -21.37 -1.27
N LEU A 91 -14.78 -22.19 -0.92
CA LEU A 91 -13.49 -22.18 -1.58
C LEU A 91 -13.56 -22.97 -2.90
N ASN A 92 -13.09 -22.38 -3.96
CA ASN A 92 -13.10 -22.94 -5.32
C ASN A 92 -11.72 -22.81 -5.95
N GLU A 93 -11.38 -23.74 -6.82
CA GLU A 93 -10.25 -23.58 -7.73
C GLU A 93 -10.51 -22.43 -8.73
N PRO A 94 -9.50 -21.61 -9.06
CA PRO A 94 -9.67 -20.46 -9.97
C PRO A 94 -10.29 -20.83 -11.32
N SER A 95 -10.03 -22.04 -11.83
CA SER A 95 -10.60 -22.57 -13.09
C SER A 95 -12.12 -22.69 -13.08
N LEU A 96 -12.74 -22.73 -11.90
CA LEU A 96 -14.20 -22.82 -11.74
C LEU A 96 -14.90 -21.46 -11.82
N LEU A 97 -14.17 -20.36 -11.79
CA LEU A 97 -14.75 -19.00 -11.85
C LEU A 97 -15.74 -18.84 -13.03
N PRO A 98 -15.42 -19.24 -14.26
CA PRO A 98 -16.34 -19.13 -15.39
C PRO A 98 -17.64 -19.92 -15.21
N THR A 99 -17.55 -21.08 -14.59
CA THR A 99 -18.70 -21.95 -14.38
C THR A 99 -19.61 -21.41 -13.27
N ILE A 100 -19.02 -20.90 -12.20
CA ILE A 100 -19.76 -20.33 -11.08
C ILE A 100 -20.39 -19.01 -11.48
N LEU A 101 -19.68 -18.19 -12.29
CA LEU A 101 -20.20 -16.93 -12.79
C LEU A 101 -21.52 -17.12 -13.57
N LYS A 102 -21.67 -18.20 -14.32
CA LYS A 102 -22.94 -18.52 -15.03
C LYS A 102 -24.16 -18.65 -14.11
N LYS A 103 -23.97 -19.00 -12.82
CA LYS A 103 -25.05 -19.08 -11.85
C LYS A 103 -25.69 -17.73 -11.55
N PHE A 104 -25.04 -16.65 -11.91
CA PHE A 104 -25.51 -15.26 -11.75
C PHE A 104 -26.21 -14.72 -13.00
N SER A 105 -26.62 -15.58 -13.95
CA SER A 105 -27.35 -15.17 -15.15
C SER A 105 -28.59 -14.33 -14.78
N GLY A 106 -28.79 -13.22 -15.47
CA GLY A 106 -29.85 -12.24 -15.21
C GLY A 106 -29.58 -11.29 -14.03
N LYS A 107 -28.54 -11.55 -13.23
CA LYS A 107 -28.15 -10.72 -12.09
C LYS A 107 -27.29 -9.52 -12.52
N LYS A 108 -27.22 -8.50 -11.66
CA LYS A 108 -26.34 -7.34 -11.79
C LYS A 108 -25.12 -7.55 -10.90
N ILE A 109 -23.91 -7.57 -11.51
CA ILE A 109 -22.64 -7.74 -10.80
C ILE A 109 -21.79 -6.51 -10.97
N LEU A 110 -21.21 -6.00 -9.87
CA LEU A 110 -20.21 -4.95 -9.89
C LEU A 110 -18.85 -5.51 -10.27
N PHE A 111 -18.22 -4.84 -11.21
CA PHE A 111 -16.81 -5.01 -11.60
C PHE A 111 -16.10 -3.68 -11.38
N ASP A 112 -14.94 -3.72 -10.74
CA ASP A 112 -14.13 -2.55 -10.53
C ASP A 112 -13.60 -2.01 -11.86
N GLU A 113 -13.74 -0.71 -12.08
CA GLU A 113 -13.37 -0.05 -13.35
C GLU A 113 -11.86 -0.06 -13.63
N GLU A 114 -11.02 -0.13 -12.58
CA GLU A 114 -9.57 -0.07 -12.71
C GLU A 114 -8.91 -1.46 -12.77
N THR A 115 -9.43 -2.43 -12.02
CA THR A 115 -8.76 -3.73 -11.82
C THR A 115 -9.47 -4.91 -12.49
N ALA A 116 -10.73 -4.74 -12.93
CA ALA A 116 -11.44 -5.83 -13.56
C ALA A 116 -10.86 -6.16 -14.94
N ASN A 117 -10.43 -7.41 -15.09
CA ASN A 117 -9.96 -7.90 -16.37
C ASN A 117 -11.10 -7.92 -17.39
N ILE A 118 -10.88 -7.33 -18.58
CA ILE A 118 -11.87 -7.29 -19.66
C ILE A 118 -12.41 -8.68 -20.05
N ALA A 119 -11.58 -9.73 -19.96
CA ALA A 119 -12.00 -11.09 -20.27
C ALA A 119 -13.11 -11.57 -19.29
N LEU A 120 -13.06 -11.15 -18.01
CA LEU A 120 -14.09 -11.48 -17.02
C LEU A 120 -15.40 -10.74 -17.29
N ILE A 121 -15.31 -9.49 -17.73
CA ILE A 121 -16.49 -8.69 -18.12
C ILE A 121 -17.18 -9.32 -19.32
N LEU A 122 -16.42 -9.61 -20.39
CA LEU A 122 -16.95 -10.28 -21.59
C LEU A 122 -17.54 -11.68 -21.29
N GLN A 123 -16.94 -12.37 -20.33
CA GLN A 123 -17.46 -13.67 -19.89
C GLN A 123 -18.77 -13.54 -19.11
N ALA A 124 -18.90 -12.50 -18.28
CA ALA A 124 -20.13 -12.17 -17.59
C ALA A 124 -21.26 -11.86 -18.60
N GLU A 125 -20.99 -11.03 -19.60
CA GLU A 125 -21.95 -10.72 -20.67
C GLU A 125 -22.42 -11.97 -21.41
N ARG A 126 -21.49 -12.87 -21.79
CA ARG A 126 -21.81 -14.16 -22.42
C ARG A 126 -22.65 -15.08 -21.52
N ALA A 127 -22.58 -14.90 -20.21
CA ALA A 127 -23.38 -15.59 -19.23
C ALA A 127 -24.73 -14.88 -18.93
N TYR A 128 -25.10 -13.85 -19.72
CA TYR A 128 -26.30 -13.02 -19.52
C TYR A 128 -26.31 -12.29 -18.17
N ILE A 129 -25.16 -12.00 -17.59
CA ILE A 129 -24.99 -11.13 -16.43
C ILE A 129 -25.04 -9.69 -16.93
N LYS A 130 -25.54 -8.79 -16.08
CA LYS A 130 -25.52 -7.34 -16.33
C LYS A 130 -24.30 -6.73 -15.62
N PRO A 131 -23.14 -6.49 -16.32
CA PRO A 131 -22.01 -5.86 -15.69
C PRO A 131 -22.35 -4.44 -15.25
N TYR A 132 -21.95 -4.09 -14.04
CA TYR A 132 -22.01 -2.73 -13.53
C TYR A 132 -20.58 -2.28 -13.24
N ILE A 133 -20.06 -1.41 -14.10
CA ILE A 133 -18.66 -0.97 -14.02
C ILE A 133 -18.62 0.30 -13.18
N GLN A 134 -17.94 0.25 -12.05
CA GLN A 134 -17.78 1.37 -11.12
C GLN A 134 -16.66 1.05 -10.15
N THR A 135 -16.09 2.08 -9.52
CA THR A 135 -15.12 1.92 -8.42
C THR A 135 -15.60 0.95 -7.35
N ASP A 136 -14.76 -0.02 -6.99
CA ASP A 136 -15.02 -0.99 -5.92
C ASP A 136 -15.17 -0.27 -4.57
N PRO A 137 -16.33 -0.37 -3.88
CA PRO A 137 -16.55 0.27 -2.58
C PRO A 137 -15.57 -0.21 -1.49
N ILE A 138 -14.90 -1.34 -1.69
CA ILE A 138 -13.92 -1.88 -0.74
C ILE A 138 -12.70 -0.95 -0.61
N TYR A 139 -12.33 -0.20 -1.66
CA TYR A 139 -11.25 0.78 -1.58
C TYR A 139 -11.46 1.75 -0.42
N LEU A 140 -12.62 2.39 -0.35
CA LEU A 140 -12.92 3.33 0.72
C LEU A 140 -13.04 2.64 2.08
N MET A 141 -13.64 1.45 2.14
CA MET A 141 -13.76 0.67 3.37
C MET A 141 -12.39 0.30 3.95
N LYS A 142 -11.42 -0.03 3.08
CA LYS A 142 -10.04 -0.37 3.42
C LYS A 142 -9.22 0.87 3.79
N ALA A 143 -9.40 1.98 3.05
CA ALA A 143 -8.72 3.25 3.30
C ALA A 143 -9.10 3.85 4.66
N GLN A 144 -10.35 3.67 5.11
CA GLN A 144 -10.82 4.08 6.43
C GLN A 144 -10.48 3.02 7.49
N LYS A 145 -9.27 3.13 8.06
CA LYS A 145 -8.77 2.19 9.06
C LYS A 145 -9.61 2.21 10.32
N ASN A 146 -9.88 1.03 10.88
CA ASN A 146 -10.46 0.91 12.21
C ASN A 146 -9.41 1.20 13.30
N GLU A 147 -9.86 1.35 14.56
CA GLU A 147 -8.98 1.71 15.69
C GLU A 147 -7.83 0.72 15.91
N ILE A 148 -8.03 -0.57 15.66
CA ILE A 148 -6.97 -1.58 15.80
C ILE A 148 -5.91 -1.39 14.70
N GLU A 149 -6.34 -1.20 13.45
CA GLU A 149 -5.44 -0.93 12.32
C GLU A 149 -4.68 0.41 12.54
N LEU A 150 -5.36 1.48 13.00
CA LEU A 150 -4.72 2.76 13.30
C LEU A 150 -3.66 2.62 14.40
N ASN A 151 -3.99 1.94 15.50
CA ASN A 151 -3.06 1.73 16.60
C ASN A 151 -1.88 0.86 16.18
N GLY A 152 -2.12 -0.16 15.35
CA GLY A 152 -1.08 -1.00 14.76
C GLY A 152 -0.13 -0.18 13.88
N ILE A 153 -0.65 0.63 12.95
CA ILE A 153 0.16 1.50 12.08
C ILE A 153 0.99 2.49 12.91
N ARG A 154 0.41 3.12 13.95
CA ARG A 154 1.14 4.01 14.86
C ARG A 154 2.27 3.28 15.59
N ALA A 155 1.99 2.08 16.11
CA ALA A 155 2.99 1.26 16.78
C ALA A 155 4.10 0.82 15.83
N ALA A 156 3.77 0.43 14.60
CA ALA A 156 4.73 0.07 13.56
C ALA A 156 5.66 1.25 13.22
N HIS A 157 5.11 2.47 13.01
CA HIS A 157 5.91 3.66 12.75
C HIS A 157 6.80 4.06 13.93
N LEU A 158 6.31 3.97 15.17
CA LEU A 158 7.11 4.25 16.36
C LEU A 158 8.27 3.25 16.48
N ARG A 159 8.03 1.98 16.21
CA ARG A 159 9.03 0.92 16.23
C ARG A 159 10.05 1.10 15.11
N ASP A 160 9.61 1.36 13.88
CA ASP A 160 10.47 1.61 12.73
C ASP A 160 11.32 2.88 12.90
N SER A 161 10.78 3.93 13.51
CA SER A 161 11.52 5.15 13.83
C SER A 161 12.77 4.88 14.66
N THR A 162 12.80 3.83 15.49
CA THR A 162 14.00 3.47 16.25
C THR A 162 15.13 2.96 15.35
N ALA A 163 14.81 2.22 14.28
CA ALA A 163 15.80 1.79 13.30
C ALA A 163 16.30 2.99 12.47
N VAL A 164 15.38 3.86 12.05
CA VAL A 164 15.71 5.08 11.30
C VAL A 164 16.62 6.01 12.12
N ILE A 165 16.33 6.24 13.39
CA ILE A 165 17.17 7.09 14.27
C ILE A 165 18.55 6.48 14.48
N LYS A 166 18.64 5.16 14.68
CA LYS A 166 19.94 4.46 14.79
C LYS A 166 20.73 4.57 13.52
N PHE A 167 20.07 4.44 12.35
CA PHE A 167 20.69 4.63 11.07
C PHE A 167 21.20 6.08 10.88
N ILE A 168 20.38 7.09 11.16
CA ILE A 168 20.76 8.50 11.05
C ILE A 168 21.97 8.81 11.94
N LYS A 169 21.95 8.34 13.19
CA LYS A 169 23.11 8.50 14.09
C LYS A 169 24.36 7.88 13.48
N TRP A 170 24.29 6.62 13.06
CA TRP A 170 25.42 5.93 12.44
C TRP A 170 25.91 6.69 11.17
N PHE A 171 24.99 7.16 10.34
CA PHE A 171 25.31 7.89 9.12
C PHE A 171 26.08 9.19 9.42
N LEU A 172 25.61 9.98 10.37
CA LEU A 172 26.23 11.25 10.77
C LEU A 172 27.58 11.09 11.49
N GLU A 173 27.80 9.95 12.13
CA GLU A 173 29.08 9.62 12.80
C GLU A 173 30.07 8.92 11.87
N SER A 174 29.68 8.53 10.66
CA SER A 174 30.51 7.83 9.70
C SER A 174 31.30 8.82 8.83
N ASP A 175 32.51 8.43 8.42
CA ASP A 175 33.27 9.17 7.43
C ASP A 175 32.63 9.00 6.04
N PRO A 176 32.21 10.08 5.34
CA PRO A 176 31.59 10.00 4.03
C PRO A 176 32.39 9.22 3.00
N VAL A 177 33.72 9.23 3.08
CA VAL A 177 34.60 8.50 2.15
C VAL A 177 34.35 6.98 2.14
N ASN A 178 33.76 6.44 3.22
CA ASN A 178 33.45 5.03 3.38
C ASN A 178 31.96 4.71 3.06
N LEU A 179 31.17 5.72 2.65
CA LEU A 179 29.74 5.58 2.44
C LEU A 179 29.38 5.67 0.96
N ASN A 180 28.55 4.77 0.52
CA ASN A 180 27.85 4.86 -0.75
C ASN A 180 26.36 4.53 -0.57
N GLU A 181 25.56 4.82 -1.59
CA GLU A 181 24.11 4.60 -1.58
C GLU A 181 23.75 3.17 -1.15
N TRP A 182 24.49 2.15 -1.62
CA TRP A 182 24.25 0.75 -1.28
C TRP A 182 24.54 0.45 0.19
N SER A 183 25.71 0.85 0.70
CA SER A 183 26.07 0.57 2.09
C SER A 183 25.14 1.25 3.07
N ALA A 184 24.65 2.45 2.76
CA ALA A 184 23.66 3.16 3.55
C ALA A 184 22.32 2.41 3.60
N ALA A 185 21.80 1.97 2.45
CA ALA A 185 20.57 1.19 2.38
C ALA A 185 20.66 -0.12 3.17
N MET A 186 21.76 -0.88 3.00
CA MET A 186 21.98 -2.13 3.71
C MET A 186 22.07 -1.93 5.22
N ARG A 187 22.68 -0.84 5.66
CA ARG A 187 22.73 -0.50 7.08
C ARG A 187 21.33 -0.25 7.65
N LEU A 188 20.53 0.56 6.99
CA LEU A 188 19.15 0.83 7.43
C LEU A 188 18.32 -0.45 7.50
N GLN A 189 18.41 -1.30 6.47
CA GLN A 189 17.71 -2.57 6.47
C GLN A 189 18.14 -3.45 7.64
N SER A 190 19.44 -3.55 7.92
CA SER A 190 19.95 -4.34 9.04
C SER A 190 19.45 -3.88 10.41
N GLU A 191 19.09 -2.60 10.57
CA GLU A 191 18.47 -2.11 11.80
C GLU A 191 16.98 -2.50 11.89
N ARG A 192 16.26 -2.49 10.75
CA ARG A 192 14.85 -2.94 10.69
C ARG A 192 14.67 -4.43 10.94
N GLU A 193 15.58 -5.26 10.42
CA GLU A 193 15.53 -6.71 10.58
C GLU A 193 15.59 -7.17 12.04
N LYS A 194 16.03 -6.30 12.96
CA LYS A 194 16.07 -6.55 14.41
C LYS A 194 14.76 -6.21 15.12
N LEU A 195 13.81 -5.60 14.42
CA LEU A 195 12.58 -5.11 15.02
C LEU A 195 11.54 -6.22 15.13
N GLU A 196 10.77 -6.19 16.21
CA GLU A 196 9.64 -7.09 16.41
C GLU A 196 8.58 -6.90 15.31
N LEU A 197 7.91 -7.99 14.96
CA LEU A 197 6.84 -8.06 13.96
C LEU A 197 7.27 -7.72 12.52
N TYR A 198 8.55 -7.42 12.27
CA TYR A 198 9.07 -7.14 10.93
C TYR A 198 8.95 -8.37 10.02
N GLN A 199 8.46 -8.17 8.79
CA GLN A 199 8.23 -9.21 7.79
C GLN A 199 9.03 -9.00 6.50
N GLY A 200 9.62 -7.83 6.30
CA GLY A 200 10.36 -7.46 5.10
C GLY A 200 10.22 -5.98 4.77
N ALA A 201 10.87 -5.52 3.71
CA ALA A 201 10.69 -4.16 3.20
C ALA A 201 9.27 -3.97 2.64
N SER A 202 8.74 -2.76 2.71
CA SER A 202 7.44 -2.41 2.11
C SER A 202 7.56 -1.98 0.64
N PHE A 203 8.76 -1.59 0.22
CA PHE A 203 9.15 -1.28 -1.16
C PHE A 203 10.67 -1.30 -1.29
N PRO A 204 11.23 -1.29 -2.52
CA PRO A 204 12.67 -1.19 -2.73
C PRO A 204 13.21 0.10 -2.14
N THR A 205 14.14 -0.01 -1.19
CA THR A 205 14.75 1.19 -0.56
C THR A 205 15.37 2.09 -1.60
N ILE A 206 14.96 3.35 -1.63
CA ILE A 206 15.62 4.43 -2.35
C ILE A 206 16.69 4.99 -1.42
N SER A 207 17.92 4.99 -1.86
CA SER A 207 19.07 5.53 -1.15
C SER A 207 19.92 6.23 -2.20
N ALA A 208 19.91 7.57 -2.20
CA ALA A 208 20.31 8.34 -3.35
C ALA A 208 21.01 9.65 -2.99
N THR A 209 22.01 10.02 -3.76
CA THR A 209 22.71 11.30 -3.66
C THR A 209 22.79 11.97 -5.04
N GLU A 210 22.99 13.27 -5.06
CA GLU A 210 23.07 14.09 -6.28
C GLU A 210 21.83 13.85 -7.20
N ARG A 211 22.08 13.72 -8.52
CA ARG A 211 21.03 13.53 -9.52
C ARG A 211 20.21 12.25 -9.32
N ASN A 212 20.76 11.21 -8.67
CA ASN A 212 20.01 10.00 -8.39
C ASN A 212 18.82 10.29 -7.46
N ALA A 213 18.97 11.26 -6.55
CA ALA A 213 17.91 11.70 -5.65
C ALA A 213 16.79 12.50 -6.34
N ALA A 214 16.97 12.91 -7.59
CA ALA A 214 15.90 13.52 -8.38
C ALA A 214 15.00 12.50 -9.10
N GLU A 215 15.36 11.21 -9.09
CA GLU A 215 14.54 10.14 -9.66
C GLU A 215 13.61 9.59 -8.58
N ALA A 216 12.30 9.88 -8.67
CA ALA A 216 11.30 9.50 -7.68
C ALA A 216 11.25 7.99 -7.38
N HIS A 217 11.55 7.15 -8.38
CA HIS A 217 11.63 5.70 -8.22
C HIS A 217 13.02 5.18 -8.57
N TYR A 218 14.07 5.84 -8.04
CA TYR A 218 15.45 5.44 -8.25
C TYR A 218 15.68 3.97 -7.87
N GLN A 219 16.20 3.21 -8.81
CA GLN A 219 16.49 1.79 -8.61
C GLN A 219 17.93 1.61 -8.13
N LEU A 220 18.07 1.41 -6.83
CA LEU A 220 19.38 1.19 -6.20
C LEU A 220 20.02 -0.09 -6.72
N ASN A 221 21.27 0.01 -7.18
CA ASN A 221 22.05 -1.14 -7.66
C ASN A 221 23.46 -1.11 -7.06
N LYS A 222 23.89 -2.23 -6.51
CA LYS A 222 25.20 -2.36 -5.85
C LYS A 222 26.38 -1.93 -6.74
N ASN A 223 26.30 -2.23 -8.04
CA ASN A 223 27.42 -1.98 -8.97
C ASN A 223 27.46 -0.53 -9.49
N THR A 224 26.37 0.23 -9.35
CA THR A 224 26.27 1.62 -9.84
C THR A 224 26.01 2.62 -8.73
N ALA A 225 25.93 2.14 -7.47
CA ALA A 225 25.73 2.97 -6.30
C ALA A 225 26.83 4.02 -6.16
N LYS A 226 26.43 5.29 -6.09
CA LYS A 226 27.35 6.40 -5.96
C LYS A 226 27.96 6.51 -4.58
N GLN A 227 29.17 7.02 -4.54
CA GLN A 227 29.83 7.52 -3.33
C GLN A 227 29.06 8.72 -2.79
N ILE A 228 28.85 8.75 -1.47
CA ILE A 228 28.25 9.91 -0.79
C ILE A 228 29.37 10.89 -0.49
N LEU A 229 29.26 12.12 -1.02
CA LEU A 229 30.31 13.12 -0.98
C LEU A 229 29.98 14.26 -0.02
N ASP A 230 31.00 14.85 0.56
CA ASP A 230 30.88 16.07 1.36
C ASP A 230 30.32 17.22 0.52
N GLY A 231 29.52 18.10 1.14
CA GLY A 231 28.87 19.22 0.46
C GLY A 231 27.55 18.86 -0.26
N HIS A 232 27.12 17.60 -0.25
CA HIS A 232 25.90 17.14 -0.93
C HIS A 232 24.76 16.82 0.04
N LEU A 233 23.58 16.56 -0.53
CA LEU A 233 22.44 15.98 0.16
C LEU A 233 22.39 14.47 -0.09
N PHE A 234 21.99 13.75 0.92
CA PHE A 234 21.68 12.33 0.84
C PHE A 234 20.21 12.11 1.18
N LEU A 235 19.46 11.50 0.26
CA LEU A 235 18.06 11.12 0.44
C LEU A 235 17.97 9.62 0.68
N PHE A 236 17.19 9.23 1.66
CA PHE A 236 16.70 7.86 1.76
C PHE A 236 15.19 7.84 1.91
N ASP A 237 14.56 6.92 1.19
CA ASP A 237 13.14 6.62 1.26
C ASP A 237 12.95 5.12 1.37
N SER A 238 12.27 4.69 2.41
CA SER A 238 12.24 3.28 2.78
C SER A 238 11.15 2.98 3.80
N GLY A 239 10.70 1.74 3.81
CA GLY A 239 9.71 1.30 4.76
C GLY A 239 9.79 -0.19 5.07
N GLY A 240 8.96 -0.64 5.99
CA GLY A 240 8.85 -2.02 6.41
C GLY A 240 7.42 -2.52 6.47
N GLN A 241 7.26 -3.80 6.16
CA GLN A 241 6.05 -4.55 6.45
C GLN A 241 6.16 -5.11 7.85
N PHE A 242 5.20 -4.78 8.71
CA PHE A 242 5.04 -5.33 10.05
C PHE A 242 3.67 -6.01 10.16
N LEU A 243 3.54 -7.03 11.00
CA LEU A 243 2.24 -7.71 11.15
C LEU A 243 1.09 -6.77 11.57
N ASP A 244 1.41 -5.66 12.20
CA ASP A 244 0.45 -4.65 12.68
C ASP A 244 0.38 -3.39 11.81
N GLY A 245 1.20 -3.26 10.75
CA GLY A 245 1.13 -2.11 9.85
C GLY A 245 2.22 -2.11 8.78
N THR A 246 2.09 -1.18 7.85
CA THR A 246 3.10 -0.90 6.82
C THR A 246 3.69 0.47 7.12
N THR A 247 5.01 0.65 6.99
CA THR A 247 5.67 1.94 7.18
C THR A 247 6.27 2.46 5.87
N ASP A 248 6.39 3.79 5.82
CA ASP A 248 6.96 4.53 4.71
C ASP A 248 7.55 5.84 5.26
N ILE A 249 8.85 6.05 5.11
CA ILE A 249 9.57 7.16 5.71
C ILE A 249 10.66 7.67 4.76
N THR A 250 10.53 8.94 4.35
CA THR A 250 11.56 9.66 3.59
C THR A 250 12.29 10.66 4.47
N ARG A 251 13.61 10.76 4.34
CA ARG A 251 14.43 11.81 4.97
C ARG A 251 15.56 12.23 4.03
N VAL A 252 15.93 13.51 4.16
CA VAL A 252 17.10 14.10 3.49
C VAL A 252 18.09 14.54 4.55
N LEU A 253 19.33 14.11 4.42
CA LEU A 253 20.44 14.46 5.32
C LEU A 253 21.46 15.32 4.60
N ALA A 254 21.98 16.33 5.28
CA ALA A 254 23.14 17.09 4.78
C ALA A 254 24.43 16.32 5.09
N VAL A 255 25.31 16.19 4.11
CA VAL A 255 26.66 15.67 4.26
C VAL A 255 27.60 16.85 4.20
N GLY A 256 28.18 17.23 5.36
CA GLY A 256 28.95 18.48 5.46
C GLY A 256 28.12 19.75 5.28
N ASN A 257 28.58 20.67 4.44
CA ASN A 257 27.95 21.97 4.24
C ASN A 257 27.27 22.06 2.86
N PRO A 258 25.93 21.86 2.78
CA PRO A 258 25.19 21.97 1.52
C PRO A 258 25.22 23.43 1.00
N THR A 259 25.09 23.58 -0.31
CA THR A 259 25.10 24.90 -1.00
C THR A 259 23.89 25.75 -0.58
N THR A 260 23.98 27.06 -0.86
CA THR A 260 22.84 27.98 -0.63
C THR A 260 21.62 27.58 -1.44
N GLU A 261 21.81 27.14 -2.67
CA GLU A 261 20.74 26.66 -3.55
C GLU A 261 20.06 25.40 -2.99
N MET A 262 20.83 24.42 -2.52
CA MET A 262 20.25 23.21 -1.86
C MET A 262 19.41 23.57 -0.64
N LYS A 263 19.89 24.49 0.20
CA LYS A 263 19.15 24.98 1.37
C LYS A 263 17.87 25.70 0.99
N PHE A 264 17.93 26.50 -0.08
CA PHE A 264 16.78 27.24 -0.59
C PHE A 264 15.71 26.28 -1.10
N ASN A 265 16.06 25.36 -2.01
CA ASN A 265 15.12 24.39 -2.58
C ASN A 265 14.53 23.45 -1.52
N TYR A 266 15.36 22.96 -0.59
CA TYR A 266 14.88 22.19 0.55
C TYR A 266 13.83 22.95 1.37
N THR A 267 14.06 24.25 1.59
CA THR A 267 13.14 25.11 2.35
C THR A 267 11.80 25.27 1.64
N LEU A 268 11.80 25.41 0.30
CA LEU A 268 10.55 25.49 -0.49
C LEU A 268 9.73 24.21 -0.37
N VAL A 269 10.38 23.05 -0.51
CA VAL A 269 9.73 21.74 -0.34
C VAL A 269 9.19 21.57 1.09
N LEU A 270 9.97 21.96 2.10
CA LEU A 270 9.54 21.89 3.50
C LEU A 270 8.32 22.78 3.77
N LYS A 271 8.24 23.97 3.17
CA LYS A 271 7.05 24.83 3.26
C LYS A 271 5.83 24.15 2.68
N GLY A 272 5.94 23.49 1.52
CA GLY A 272 4.88 22.71 0.90
C GLY A 272 4.41 21.56 1.79
N HIS A 273 5.36 20.80 2.34
CA HIS A 273 5.08 19.72 3.30
C HIS A 273 4.31 20.23 4.54
N ILE A 274 4.75 21.36 5.12
CA ILE A 274 4.06 21.98 6.26
C ILE A 274 2.67 22.45 5.88
N ALA A 275 2.49 23.03 4.68
CA ALA A 275 1.18 23.49 4.21
C ALA A 275 0.17 22.36 4.13
N ILE A 276 0.57 21.20 3.59
CA ILE A 276 -0.27 19.98 3.57
C ILE A 276 -0.55 19.50 5.00
N HIS A 277 0.46 19.43 5.86
CA HIS A 277 0.30 18.96 7.24
C HIS A 277 -0.70 19.80 8.05
N LEU A 278 -0.72 21.11 7.82
CA LEU A 278 -1.60 22.06 8.51
C LEU A 278 -2.94 22.28 7.81
N ALA A 279 -3.14 21.71 6.61
CA ALA A 279 -4.35 21.92 5.82
C ALA A 279 -5.61 21.46 6.56
N LYS A 280 -6.63 22.29 6.54
CA LYS A 280 -7.98 21.97 7.01
C LYS A 280 -8.92 22.07 5.83
N PHE A 281 -9.69 21.03 5.60
CA PHE A 281 -10.53 20.93 4.42
C PHE A 281 -11.86 20.24 4.76
N PRO A 282 -12.94 20.53 4.00
CA PRO A 282 -14.24 19.91 4.20
C PRO A 282 -14.22 18.42 3.82
N ASN A 283 -15.19 17.68 4.36
CA ASN A 283 -15.40 16.30 3.96
C ASN A 283 -15.68 16.19 2.45
N GLY A 284 -15.10 15.19 1.79
CA GLY A 284 -15.19 14.99 0.35
C GLY A 284 -14.11 15.72 -0.47
N THR A 285 -13.19 16.47 0.16
CA THR A 285 -12.02 17.02 -0.52
C THR A 285 -11.09 15.88 -0.95
N THR A 286 -10.66 15.92 -2.22
CA THR A 286 -9.77 14.91 -2.81
C THR A 286 -8.31 15.28 -2.67
N GLY A 287 -7.40 14.29 -2.77
CA GLY A 287 -5.96 14.53 -2.80
C GLY A 287 -5.54 15.50 -3.91
N GLN A 288 -6.14 15.37 -5.10
CA GLN A 288 -5.89 16.27 -6.22
C GLN A 288 -6.20 17.75 -5.91
N GLN A 289 -7.19 18.01 -5.06
CA GLN A 289 -7.54 19.39 -4.63
C GLN A 289 -6.54 19.93 -3.60
N LEU A 290 -5.85 19.06 -2.86
CA LEU A 290 -4.84 19.44 -1.86
C LEU A 290 -3.44 19.58 -2.45
N ASP A 291 -3.17 18.89 -3.54
CA ASP A 291 -1.87 18.83 -4.21
C ASP A 291 -1.24 20.22 -4.46
N PRO A 292 -1.95 21.24 -4.98
CA PRO A 292 -1.41 22.58 -5.17
C PRO A 292 -0.83 23.23 -3.91
N LEU A 293 -1.26 22.82 -2.72
CA LEU A 293 -0.72 23.35 -1.46
C LEU A 293 0.74 22.96 -1.24
N ALA A 294 1.15 21.79 -1.76
CA ALA A 294 2.53 21.35 -1.72
C ALA A 294 3.41 22.07 -2.75
N HIS A 295 2.87 22.30 -3.95
CA HIS A 295 3.59 22.87 -5.08
C HIS A 295 3.77 24.39 -5.02
N GLN A 296 2.85 25.14 -4.39
CA GLN A 296 2.76 26.60 -4.50
C GLN A 296 4.05 27.38 -4.23
N PHE A 297 4.90 26.89 -3.31
CA PHE A 297 6.15 27.55 -2.96
C PHE A 297 7.26 27.31 -3.99
N LEU A 298 7.23 26.17 -4.67
CA LEU A 298 8.09 25.89 -5.80
C LEU A 298 7.66 26.69 -7.03
N TRP A 299 6.36 26.71 -7.33
CA TRP A 299 5.80 27.47 -8.44
C TRP A 299 6.12 28.97 -8.36
N SER A 300 6.14 29.56 -7.15
CA SER A 300 6.49 30.97 -6.96
C SER A 300 7.93 31.31 -7.40
N GLU A 301 8.79 30.29 -7.47
CA GLU A 301 10.19 30.41 -7.89
C GLU A 301 10.45 29.80 -9.28
N GLY A 302 9.39 29.41 -10.00
CA GLY A 302 9.50 28.78 -11.31
C GLY A 302 10.01 27.33 -11.27
N LEU A 303 9.91 26.67 -10.11
CA LEU A 303 10.33 25.29 -9.87
C LEU A 303 9.10 24.38 -9.70
N ASP A 304 9.30 23.10 -9.90
CA ASP A 304 8.26 22.07 -9.68
C ASP A 304 8.89 20.68 -9.47
N TYR A 305 8.03 19.67 -9.17
CA TYR A 305 8.35 18.25 -9.20
C TYR A 305 7.21 17.49 -9.88
N ASP A 306 7.53 16.38 -10.57
CA ASP A 306 6.58 15.67 -11.46
C ASP A 306 5.99 14.39 -10.84
N HIS A 307 6.36 14.04 -9.61
CA HIS A 307 5.80 12.86 -8.92
C HIS A 307 4.57 13.22 -8.08
N GLY A 308 3.80 12.20 -7.62
CA GLY A 308 2.68 12.42 -6.69
C GLY A 308 3.15 13.01 -5.36
N THR A 309 2.33 13.90 -4.79
CA THR A 309 2.63 14.57 -3.50
C THR A 309 2.57 13.60 -2.31
N GLY A 310 1.69 12.60 -2.37
CA GLY A 310 1.55 11.63 -1.29
C GLY A 310 0.43 10.64 -1.55
N HIS A 311 0.29 9.69 -0.64
CA HIS A 311 -0.66 8.58 -0.76
C HIS A 311 -1.06 8.04 0.60
N GLY A 312 -2.13 7.25 0.63
CA GLY A 312 -2.49 6.42 1.78
C GLY A 312 -1.55 5.23 1.94
N ILE A 313 -1.67 4.54 3.06
CA ILE A 313 -0.84 3.38 3.39
C ILE A 313 -1.72 2.23 3.88
N GLY A 314 -1.40 1.00 3.48
CA GLY A 314 -2.11 -0.19 3.91
C GLY A 314 -1.78 -0.60 5.35
N SER A 315 -2.62 -1.44 5.94
CA SER A 315 -2.34 -2.10 7.23
C SER A 315 -1.82 -3.50 6.99
N PHE A 316 -0.51 -3.66 6.91
CA PHE A 316 0.17 -4.88 6.44
C PHE A 316 -0.39 -5.31 5.07
N LEU A 317 -0.40 -4.34 4.14
CA LEU A 317 -0.85 -4.47 2.74
C LEU A 317 0.05 -3.61 1.83
N SER A 318 -0.48 -3.12 0.71
CA SER A 318 0.28 -2.24 -0.19
C SER A 318 0.74 -0.97 0.52
N VAL A 319 1.95 -0.51 0.20
CA VAL A 319 2.44 0.79 0.68
C VAL A 319 1.66 1.94 0.02
N HIS A 320 1.29 1.79 -1.22
CA HIS A 320 0.40 2.71 -1.92
C HIS A 320 -1.05 2.25 -1.78
N GLU A 321 -1.86 3.05 -1.14
CA GLU A 321 -3.28 2.75 -0.93
C GLU A 321 -4.17 3.95 -1.16
#